data_9978518496071f81457333210fc2dbca
#
_entry.id   9978518496071f81457333210fc2dbca
#
_cell.length_a   1.000
_cell.length_b   1.000
_cell.length_c   1.000
_cell.angle_alpha   90.00
_cell.angle_beta   90.00
_cell.angle_gamma   90.00
#
_symmetry.space_group_name_H-M   'P 1'
#
loop_
_entity.id
_entity.type
_entity.pdbx_description
1 polymer ?
#
loop_
_entity_poly.entity_id
_entity_poly.type
_entity_poly.pdbx_seq_one_letter_code
_entity_poly.pdbx_strand_id
1 'polypeptide(L)'
;MATYKKRGYKKSIIPDSKNQTEQESTTAEVFEKLDSTASLTEDWISKYQNFILAGVGVVALSVLSYLGYQNYILEPKKQEAISELNQAQIYFELAVNGQNSDSLFQRALNGGEGKYGFLDIIDNYSGTPAAQLATYSAGMSYLNLGDYVNAIDYLDQFDTDDIILNALAKGAIGDAFAQIDQPEEAYAYYVAAFEASDNSFSAPKYLFKAGILGASLGKNSAALKYFKRIEADYPESAEAAKVAVQIGRLENL
;
A
#
# COMPACT_ATOMS: atom_id res chain seq x y z
N MET A 1 62.16 35.63 -12.43
CA MET A 1 62.74 35.01 -11.23
C MET A 1 62.71 36.04 -10.08
N ALA A 2 61.81 35.88 -9.14
CA ALA A 2 61.76 36.75 -7.99
C ALA A 2 61.99 35.90 -6.74
N THR A 3 63.12 36.11 -6.10
CA THR A 3 63.56 35.39 -4.90
C THR A 3 62.99 36.05 -3.67
N TYR A 4 62.17 35.35 -2.91
CA TYR A 4 61.60 35.78 -1.65
C TYR A 4 62.58 35.58 -0.49
N LYS A 5 63.03 36.69 0.15
CA LYS A 5 63.91 36.66 1.35
C LYS A 5 63.08 36.60 2.62
N LYS A 6 63.25 35.52 3.41
CA LYS A 6 62.69 35.32 4.73
C LYS A 6 63.24 36.37 5.73
N ARG A 7 62.37 37.20 6.31
CA ARG A 7 62.71 38.14 7.36
C ARG A 7 62.72 37.42 8.72
N GLY A 8 63.87 37.50 9.39
CA GLY A 8 64.06 36.93 10.72
C GLY A 8 63.27 37.70 11.77
N TYR A 9 62.60 36.93 12.64
CA TYR A 9 61.84 37.44 13.80
C TYR A 9 62.82 37.71 14.99
N LYS A 10 62.88 38.95 15.47
CA LYS A 10 63.66 39.31 16.67
C LYS A 10 62.79 38.97 17.90
N LYS A 11 63.36 38.18 18.79
CA LYS A 11 62.83 37.85 20.11
C LYS A 11 62.88 39.10 21.02
N SER A 12 61.76 39.66 21.40
CA SER A 12 61.66 40.67 22.44
C SER A 12 61.58 39.99 23.79
N ILE A 13 62.49 40.38 24.71
CA ILE A 13 62.51 40.00 26.11
C ILE A 13 61.50 40.94 26.81
N ILE A 14 60.49 40.39 27.43
CA ILE A 14 59.55 41.10 28.31
C ILE A 14 59.76 40.56 29.73
N PRO A 15 59.84 41.42 30.77
CA PRO A 15 60.13 40.99 32.12
C PRO A 15 58.94 40.38 32.83
N ASP A 16 59.30 39.46 33.70
CA ASP A 16 58.46 38.75 34.66
C ASP A 16 57.51 39.68 35.44
N SER A 17 56.22 39.47 35.39
CA SER A 17 55.26 39.92 36.39
C SER A 17 54.36 38.74 36.77
N LYS A 18 54.64 38.23 37.98
CA LYS A 18 53.75 37.34 38.70
C LYS A 18 52.38 38.05 38.88
N ASN A 19 51.35 37.34 38.56
CA ASN A 19 49.94 37.37 38.97
C ASN A 19 48.99 37.51 37.78
N GLN A 20 48.70 36.38 37.14
CA GLN A 20 47.39 36.13 36.54
C GLN A 20 47.17 34.61 36.53
N THR A 21 46.79 34.11 37.68
CA THR A 21 46.22 32.80 37.88
C THR A 21 44.70 32.88 37.60
N GLU A 22 44.19 31.85 36.92
CA GLU A 22 42.80 31.36 36.93
C GLU A 22 41.83 31.75 35.83
N GLN A 23 42.25 32.12 34.61
CA GLN A 23 41.29 32.15 33.50
C GLN A 23 41.75 31.49 32.19
N GLU A 24 42.93 30.86 32.15
CA GLU A 24 43.42 30.15 30.95
C GLU A 24 43.11 28.65 30.93
N SER A 25 42.56 28.08 32.00
CA SER A 25 42.45 26.61 32.12
C SER A 25 41.30 25.99 31.34
N THR A 26 40.17 26.68 31.22
CA THR A 26 38.96 26.08 30.61
C THR A 26 39.02 26.02 29.07
N THR A 27 39.58 27.05 28.44
CA THR A 27 39.66 27.07 26.97
C THR A 27 40.77 26.13 26.47
N ALA A 28 41.93 26.10 27.16
CA ALA A 28 43.03 25.19 26.85
C ALA A 28 42.65 23.72 27.08
N GLU A 29 41.96 23.40 28.19
CA GLU A 29 41.44 22.06 28.45
C GLU A 29 40.39 21.60 27.41
N VAL A 30 39.53 22.51 26.96
CA VAL A 30 38.55 22.20 25.91
C VAL A 30 39.23 21.92 24.58
N PHE A 31 40.26 22.73 24.20
CA PHE A 31 41.04 22.49 23.01
C PHE A 31 41.88 21.23 23.07
N GLU A 32 42.48 20.91 24.24
CA GLU A 32 43.26 19.69 24.45
C GLU A 32 42.36 18.43 24.45
N LYS A 33 41.13 18.53 24.99
CA LYS A 33 40.13 17.47 24.89
C LYS A 33 39.61 17.29 23.47
N LEU A 34 39.38 18.37 22.72
CA LEU A 34 38.99 18.32 21.29
C LEU A 34 40.09 17.72 20.44
N ASP A 35 41.36 18.10 20.67
CA ASP A 35 42.49 17.58 19.92
C ASP A 35 42.77 16.10 20.26
N SER A 36 42.66 15.71 21.52
CA SER A 36 42.77 14.29 21.93
C SER A 36 41.61 13.43 21.40
N THR A 37 40.39 14.00 21.34
CA THR A 37 39.25 13.30 20.80
C THR A 37 39.35 13.19 19.26
N ALA A 38 39.88 14.22 18.61
CA ALA A 38 40.13 14.20 17.15
C ALA A 38 41.19 13.16 16.80
N SER A 39 42.30 13.10 17.56
CA SER A 39 43.38 12.14 17.33
C SER A 39 42.94 10.68 17.55
N LEU A 40 42.14 10.41 18.59
CA LEU A 40 41.55 9.07 18.81
C LEU A 40 40.60 8.66 17.69
N THR A 41 39.87 9.63 17.14
CA THR A 41 38.96 9.38 15.99
C THR A 41 39.73 9.12 14.71
N GLU A 42 40.80 9.88 14.46
CA GLU A 42 41.71 9.68 13.32
C GLU A 42 42.40 8.32 13.37
N ASP A 43 42.92 7.92 14.51
CA ASP A 43 43.58 6.62 14.73
C ASP A 43 42.57 5.46 14.51
N TRP A 44 41.35 5.61 15.01
CA TRP A 44 40.30 4.62 14.83
C TRP A 44 39.88 4.50 13.36
N ILE A 45 39.65 5.63 12.68
CA ILE A 45 39.33 5.67 11.26
C ILE A 45 40.46 5.07 10.42
N SER A 46 41.71 5.46 10.68
CA SER A 46 42.89 4.95 9.99
C SER A 46 43.03 3.43 10.15
N LYS A 47 42.81 2.91 11.36
CA LYS A 47 42.89 1.48 11.68
C LYS A 47 41.80 0.66 10.97
N TYR A 48 40.59 1.22 10.83
CA TYR A 48 39.44 0.50 10.25
C TYR A 48 39.08 0.99 8.83
N GLN A 49 39.87 1.88 8.23
CA GLN A 49 39.63 2.49 6.92
C GLN A 49 39.26 1.46 5.84
N ASN A 50 40.02 0.36 5.74
CA ASN A 50 39.76 -0.66 4.73
C ASN A 50 38.44 -1.40 4.96
N PHE A 51 38.06 -1.63 6.22
CA PHE A 51 36.78 -2.24 6.57
C PHE A 51 35.60 -1.30 6.31
N ILE A 52 35.78 -0.01 6.63
CA ILE A 52 34.79 1.04 6.35
C ILE A 52 34.59 1.18 4.86
N LEU A 53 35.66 1.27 4.10
CA LEU A 53 35.60 1.36 2.62
C LEU A 53 34.99 0.10 1.99
N ALA A 54 35.31 -1.09 2.50
CA ALA A 54 34.68 -2.33 2.05
C ALA A 54 33.17 -2.33 2.38
N GLY A 55 32.79 -1.92 3.57
CA GLY A 55 31.38 -1.79 3.98
C GLY A 55 30.60 -0.80 3.09
N VAL A 56 31.15 0.38 2.85
CA VAL A 56 30.59 1.38 1.94
C VAL A 56 30.49 0.83 0.52
N GLY A 57 31.52 0.11 0.05
CA GLY A 57 31.53 -0.53 -1.27
C GLY A 57 30.41 -1.57 -1.43
N VAL A 58 30.20 -2.42 -0.41
CA VAL A 58 29.10 -3.41 -0.41
C VAL A 58 27.73 -2.72 -0.44
N VAL A 59 27.54 -1.69 0.36
CA VAL A 59 26.28 -0.92 0.36
C VAL A 59 26.05 -0.26 -1.01
N ALA A 60 27.07 0.38 -1.57
CA ALA A 60 26.98 1.03 -2.88
C ALA A 60 26.64 0.02 -4.00
N LEU A 61 27.29 -1.15 -4.00
CA LEU A 61 27.00 -2.21 -4.97
C LEU A 61 25.58 -2.76 -4.78
N SER A 62 25.11 -2.92 -3.56
CA SER A 62 23.74 -3.38 -3.28
C SER A 62 22.71 -2.38 -3.80
N VAL A 63 22.92 -1.08 -3.57
CA VAL A 63 22.04 -0.02 -4.07
C VAL A 63 22.06 0.03 -5.60
N LEU A 64 23.23 -0.03 -6.23
CA LEU A 64 23.36 -0.03 -7.69
C LEU A 64 22.69 -1.27 -8.32
N SER A 65 22.85 -2.43 -7.70
CA SER A 65 22.21 -3.67 -8.16
C SER A 65 20.69 -3.58 -8.04
N TYR A 66 20.19 -3.02 -6.95
CA TYR A 66 18.76 -2.77 -6.75
C TYR A 66 18.19 -1.80 -7.78
N LEU A 67 18.85 -0.66 -8.01
CA LEU A 67 18.44 0.32 -9.02
C LEU A 67 18.53 -0.26 -10.44
N GLY A 68 19.56 -1.05 -10.73
CA GLY A 68 19.68 -1.75 -12.01
C GLY A 68 18.54 -2.75 -12.23
N TYR A 69 18.23 -3.57 -11.23
CA TYR A 69 17.10 -4.50 -11.28
C TYR A 69 15.77 -3.76 -11.48
N GLN A 70 15.53 -2.68 -10.72
CA GLN A 70 14.32 -1.89 -10.82
C GLN A 70 14.13 -1.29 -12.22
N ASN A 71 15.16 -0.62 -12.77
CA ASN A 71 15.03 0.10 -14.04
C ASN A 71 15.08 -0.80 -15.29
N TYR A 72 15.87 -1.89 -15.25
CA TYR A 72 16.09 -2.71 -16.45
C TYR A 72 15.24 -3.99 -16.49
N ILE A 73 14.71 -4.43 -15.36
CA ILE A 73 13.92 -5.66 -15.30
C ILE A 73 12.48 -5.36 -14.87
N LEU A 74 12.30 -4.65 -13.74
CA LEU A 74 10.98 -4.48 -13.15
C LEU A 74 10.12 -3.46 -13.92
N GLU A 75 10.68 -2.30 -14.28
CA GLU A 75 9.93 -1.27 -15.00
C GLU A 75 9.49 -1.71 -16.41
N PRO A 76 10.33 -2.31 -17.25
CA PRO A 76 9.86 -2.88 -18.53
C PRO A 76 8.76 -3.93 -18.34
N LYS A 77 8.91 -4.83 -17.35
CA LYS A 77 7.90 -5.84 -17.04
C LYS A 77 6.57 -5.22 -16.64
N LYS A 78 6.56 -4.15 -15.85
CA LYS A 78 5.34 -3.42 -15.49
C LYS A 78 4.65 -2.79 -16.70
N GLN A 79 5.43 -2.16 -17.58
CA GLN A 79 4.88 -1.53 -18.80
C GLN A 79 4.28 -2.56 -19.76
N GLU A 80 4.94 -3.68 -19.93
CA GLU A 80 4.42 -4.80 -20.71
C GLU A 80 3.12 -5.34 -20.10
N ALA A 81 3.09 -5.58 -18.79
CA ALA A 81 1.92 -6.05 -18.06
C ALA A 81 0.71 -5.12 -18.23
N ILE A 82 0.91 -3.80 -18.17
CA ILE A 82 -0.16 -2.81 -18.39
C ILE A 82 -0.68 -2.88 -19.83
N SER A 83 0.24 -3.03 -20.81
CA SER A 83 -0.13 -3.15 -22.21
C SER A 83 -0.96 -4.40 -22.50
N GLU A 84 -0.58 -5.54 -21.94
CA GLU A 84 -1.30 -6.79 -22.09
C GLU A 84 -2.65 -6.80 -21.34
N LEU A 85 -2.71 -6.15 -20.17
CA LEU A 85 -3.94 -6.01 -19.39
C LEU A 85 -5.06 -5.30 -20.14
N ASN A 86 -4.71 -4.35 -20.99
CA ASN A 86 -5.68 -3.49 -21.70
C ASN A 86 -6.70 -4.29 -22.51
N GLN A 87 -6.28 -5.33 -23.22
CA GLN A 87 -7.20 -6.14 -24.03
C GLN A 87 -8.19 -6.94 -23.16
N ALA A 88 -7.71 -7.52 -22.07
CA ALA A 88 -8.58 -8.23 -21.12
C ALA A 88 -9.59 -7.29 -20.46
N GLN A 89 -9.18 -6.06 -20.13
CA GLN A 89 -10.08 -5.03 -19.60
C GLN A 89 -11.15 -4.62 -20.60
N ILE A 90 -10.82 -4.48 -21.88
CA ILE A 90 -11.81 -4.19 -22.93
C ILE A 90 -12.89 -5.27 -22.98
N TYR A 91 -12.51 -6.55 -22.94
CA TYR A 91 -13.48 -7.64 -22.89
C TYR A 91 -14.35 -7.59 -21.62
N PHE A 92 -13.74 -7.28 -20.48
CA PHE A 92 -14.46 -7.12 -19.21
C PHE A 92 -15.47 -5.97 -19.25
N GLU A 93 -15.07 -4.80 -19.73
CA GLU A 93 -15.95 -3.64 -19.86
C GLU A 93 -17.12 -3.89 -20.81
N LEU A 94 -16.84 -4.55 -21.94
CA LEU A 94 -17.89 -4.97 -22.87
C LEU A 94 -18.84 -5.99 -22.23
N ALA A 95 -18.32 -6.89 -21.39
CA ALA A 95 -19.12 -7.87 -20.68
C ALA A 95 -20.07 -7.22 -19.67
N VAL A 96 -19.56 -6.25 -18.89
CA VAL A 96 -20.36 -5.51 -17.89
C VAL A 96 -21.49 -4.72 -18.53
N ASN A 97 -21.28 -4.18 -19.74
CA ASN A 97 -22.22 -3.29 -20.45
C ASN A 97 -23.02 -3.99 -21.54
N GLY A 98 -22.76 -5.27 -21.84
CA GLY A 98 -23.28 -5.97 -23.02
C GLY A 98 -24.36 -7.01 -22.73
N GLN A 99 -24.95 -7.56 -23.82
CA GLN A 99 -25.97 -8.61 -23.72
C GLN A 99 -25.44 -10.05 -23.80
N ASN A 100 -24.20 -10.29 -24.23
CA ASN A 100 -23.56 -11.60 -24.28
C ASN A 100 -22.39 -11.65 -23.27
N SER A 101 -22.69 -11.30 -22.03
CA SER A 101 -21.69 -11.07 -20.98
C SER A 101 -20.82 -12.31 -20.70
N ASP A 102 -21.41 -13.52 -20.64
CA ASP A 102 -20.68 -14.74 -20.28
C ASP A 102 -19.49 -15.03 -21.20
N SER A 103 -19.71 -14.96 -22.53
CA SER A 103 -18.64 -15.18 -23.51
C SER A 103 -17.53 -14.12 -23.40
N LEU A 104 -17.90 -12.89 -23.08
CA LEU A 104 -16.95 -11.79 -22.91
C LEU A 104 -16.18 -11.90 -21.59
N PHE A 105 -16.84 -12.28 -20.49
CA PHE A 105 -16.13 -12.59 -19.22
C PHE A 105 -15.17 -13.77 -19.39
N GLN A 106 -15.56 -14.83 -20.14
CA GLN A 106 -14.65 -15.92 -20.46
C GLN A 106 -13.44 -15.46 -21.29
N ARG A 107 -13.63 -14.53 -22.24
CA ARG A 107 -12.52 -13.94 -22.99
C ARG A 107 -11.67 -13.01 -22.13
N ALA A 108 -12.25 -12.27 -21.21
CA ALA A 108 -11.50 -11.47 -20.25
C ALA A 108 -10.61 -12.34 -19.35
N LEU A 109 -11.14 -13.50 -18.89
CA LEU A 109 -10.39 -14.44 -18.07
C LEU A 109 -9.26 -15.15 -18.84
N ASN A 110 -9.60 -15.75 -20.00
CA ASN A 110 -8.73 -16.69 -20.69
C ASN A 110 -8.03 -16.10 -21.92
N GLY A 111 -8.29 -14.83 -22.22
CA GLY A 111 -7.78 -14.19 -23.42
C GLY A 111 -8.56 -14.54 -24.69
N GLY A 112 -8.14 -13.93 -25.79
CA GLY A 112 -8.72 -14.13 -27.12
C GLY A 112 -7.87 -13.45 -28.18
N GLU A 113 -7.96 -13.96 -29.43
CA GLU A 113 -7.26 -13.39 -30.58
C GLU A 113 -5.73 -13.29 -30.40
N GLY A 114 -5.16 -14.25 -29.65
CA GLY A 114 -3.72 -14.27 -29.36
C GLY A 114 -3.25 -13.27 -28.31
N LYS A 115 -4.19 -12.69 -27.54
CA LYS A 115 -3.93 -11.77 -26.44
C LYS A 115 -4.17 -12.46 -25.10
N TYR A 116 -3.45 -12.04 -24.08
CA TYR A 116 -3.60 -12.54 -22.72
C TYR A 116 -4.94 -12.18 -22.11
N GLY A 117 -5.48 -13.11 -21.32
CA GLY A 117 -6.55 -12.85 -20.38
C GLY A 117 -6.01 -12.51 -18.99
N PHE A 118 -6.92 -12.25 -18.04
CA PHE A 118 -6.52 -11.93 -16.67
C PHE A 118 -5.69 -13.04 -16.04
N LEU A 119 -6.01 -14.31 -16.28
CA LEU A 119 -5.28 -15.45 -15.71
C LEU A 119 -3.83 -15.50 -16.21
N ASP A 120 -3.61 -15.30 -17.50
CA ASP A 120 -2.26 -15.26 -18.07
C ASP A 120 -1.45 -14.07 -17.50
N ILE A 121 -2.11 -12.92 -17.25
CA ILE A 121 -1.46 -11.73 -16.70
C ILE A 121 -1.06 -11.96 -15.23
N ILE A 122 -1.90 -12.61 -14.45
CA ILE A 122 -1.60 -12.99 -13.06
C ILE A 122 -0.35 -13.87 -13.02
N ASP A 123 -0.31 -14.88 -13.88
CA ASP A 123 0.78 -15.86 -13.91
C ASP A 123 2.10 -15.25 -14.43
N ASN A 124 2.06 -14.54 -15.55
CA ASN A 124 3.27 -14.05 -16.22
C ASN A 124 3.84 -12.79 -15.59
N TYR A 125 2.99 -11.94 -14.98
CA TYR A 125 3.36 -10.63 -14.46
C TYR A 125 3.16 -10.49 -12.94
N SER A 126 3.20 -11.62 -12.23
CA SER A 126 3.09 -11.64 -10.76
C SER A 126 3.98 -10.58 -10.09
N GLY A 127 3.46 -9.94 -9.05
CA GLY A 127 4.13 -8.85 -8.32
C GLY A 127 4.07 -7.49 -8.99
N THR A 128 3.34 -7.34 -10.11
CA THR A 128 3.08 -6.03 -10.73
C THR A 128 1.69 -5.50 -10.34
N PRO A 129 1.49 -4.16 -10.36
CA PRO A 129 0.16 -3.58 -10.16
C PRO A 129 -0.88 -4.06 -11.18
N ALA A 130 -0.45 -4.34 -12.42
CA ALA A 130 -1.32 -4.88 -13.46
C ALA A 130 -1.83 -6.30 -13.10
N ALA A 131 -0.97 -7.15 -12.54
CA ALA A 131 -1.39 -8.48 -12.07
C ALA A 131 -2.38 -8.37 -10.90
N GLN A 132 -2.19 -7.43 -9.97
CA GLN A 132 -3.15 -7.20 -8.88
C GLN A 132 -4.53 -6.75 -9.44
N LEU A 133 -4.54 -5.81 -10.40
CA LEU A 133 -5.79 -5.40 -11.03
C LEU A 133 -6.42 -6.55 -11.85
N ALA A 134 -5.62 -7.39 -12.49
CA ALA A 134 -6.09 -8.59 -13.17
C ALA A 134 -6.72 -9.58 -12.17
N THR A 135 -6.12 -9.75 -10.98
CA THR A 135 -6.66 -10.60 -9.91
C THR A 135 -8.05 -10.14 -9.46
N TYR A 136 -8.20 -8.84 -9.19
CA TYR A 136 -9.51 -8.26 -8.88
C TYR A 136 -10.53 -8.49 -10.00
N SER A 137 -10.12 -8.17 -11.25
CA SER A 137 -11.00 -8.28 -12.42
C SER A 137 -11.36 -9.73 -12.74
N ALA A 138 -10.45 -10.68 -12.50
CA ALA A 138 -10.72 -12.11 -12.62
C ALA A 138 -11.77 -12.55 -11.60
N GLY A 139 -11.62 -12.18 -10.32
CA GLY A 139 -12.60 -12.48 -9.29
C GLY A 139 -13.98 -11.89 -9.61
N MET A 140 -14.04 -10.65 -10.11
CA MET A 140 -15.28 -10.03 -10.56
C MET A 140 -15.88 -10.72 -11.79
N SER A 141 -15.05 -11.22 -12.69
CA SER A 141 -15.51 -12.00 -13.86
C SER A 141 -16.12 -13.31 -13.41
N TYR A 142 -15.49 -14.06 -12.51
CA TYR A 142 -16.03 -15.28 -11.95
C TYR A 142 -17.33 -15.06 -11.18
N LEU A 143 -17.42 -13.98 -10.41
CA LEU A 143 -18.65 -13.58 -9.71
C LEU A 143 -19.82 -13.39 -10.68
N ASN A 144 -19.60 -12.71 -11.80
CA ASN A 144 -20.61 -12.48 -12.82
C ASN A 144 -20.97 -13.75 -13.61
N LEU A 145 -20.04 -14.69 -13.75
CA LEU A 145 -20.28 -16.00 -14.36
C LEU A 145 -20.98 -16.98 -13.41
N GLY A 146 -21.20 -16.62 -12.13
CA GLY A 146 -21.77 -17.51 -11.12
C GLY A 146 -20.79 -18.55 -10.57
N ASP A 147 -19.52 -18.45 -10.88
CA ASP A 147 -18.46 -19.28 -10.30
C ASP A 147 -17.95 -18.64 -9.00
N TYR A 148 -18.77 -18.75 -7.98
CA TYR A 148 -18.57 -18.05 -6.70
C TYR A 148 -17.34 -18.54 -5.93
N VAL A 149 -16.96 -19.81 -6.09
CA VAL A 149 -15.77 -20.37 -5.44
C VAL A 149 -14.50 -19.69 -5.97
N ASN A 150 -14.32 -19.68 -7.29
CA ASN A 150 -13.20 -19.00 -7.91
C ASN A 150 -13.26 -17.48 -7.69
N ALA A 151 -14.46 -16.87 -7.65
CA ALA A 151 -14.60 -15.45 -7.33
C ALA A 151 -14.03 -15.13 -5.95
N ILE A 152 -14.35 -15.93 -4.94
CA ILE A 152 -13.83 -15.76 -3.57
C ILE A 152 -12.31 -15.93 -3.58
N ASP A 153 -11.80 -17.00 -4.20
CA ASP A 153 -10.36 -17.30 -4.22
C ASP A 153 -9.52 -16.18 -4.84
N TYR A 154 -9.96 -15.62 -5.97
CA TYR A 154 -9.24 -14.52 -6.62
C TYR A 154 -9.39 -13.20 -5.89
N LEU A 155 -10.58 -12.86 -5.37
CA LEU A 155 -10.80 -11.63 -4.63
C LEU A 155 -10.09 -11.61 -3.28
N ASP A 156 -9.93 -12.77 -2.63
CA ASP A 156 -9.17 -12.90 -1.38
C ASP A 156 -7.65 -12.76 -1.60
N GLN A 157 -7.15 -13.14 -2.78
CA GLN A 157 -5.76 -12.94 -3.18
C GLN A 157 -5.46 -11.50 -3.61
N PHE A 158 -6.48 -10.66 -3.82
CA PHE A 158 -6.30 -9.28 -4.22
C PHE A 158 -5.79 -8.43 -3.07
N ASP A 159 -4.58 -7.90 -3.20
CA ASP A 159 -3.93 -7.03 -2.23
C ASP A 159 -3.74 -5.63 -2.81
N THR A 160 -4.19 -4.61 -2.07
CA THR A 160 -4.15 -3.21 -2.51
C THR A 160 -4.13 -2.24 -1.33
N ASP A 161 -3.39 -1.16 -1.48
CA ASP A 161 -3.43 -0.01 -0.57
C ASP A 161 -4.64 0.92 -0.85
N ASP A 162 -5.36 0.70 -1.95
CA ASP A 162 -6.58 1.46 -2.26
C ASP A 162 -7.74 0.98 -1.39
N ILE A 163 -8.12 1.83 -0.43
CA ILE A 163 -9.17 1.53 0.56
C ILE A 163 -10.53 1.30 -0.09
N ILE A 164 -10.81 1.94 -1.24
CA ILE A 164 -12.09 1.79 -1.95
C ILE A 164 -12.12 0.44 -2.66
N LEU A 165 -11.09 0.10 -3.41
CA LEU A 165 -10.99 -1.20 -4.09
C LEU A 165 -10.97 -2.35 -3.09
N ASN A 166 -10.29 -2.20 -1.94
CA ASN A 166 -10.31 -3.19 -0.87
C ASN A 166 -11.74 -3.40 -0.33
N ALA A 167 -12.48 -2.31 -0.07
CA ALA A 167 -13.88 -2.40 0.36
C ALA A 167 -14.77 -3.08 -0.69
N LEU A 168 -14.58 -2.76 -1.97
CA LEU A 168 -15.32 -3.36 -3.08
C LEU A 168 -15.01 -4.86 -3.22
N ALA A 169 -13.76 -5.27 -3.10
CA ALA A 169 -13.37 -6.68 -3.13
C ALA A 169 -14.00 -7.47 -1.98
N LYS A 170 -13.91 -6.96 -0.74
CA LYS A 170 -14.57 -7.58 0.42
C LYS A 170 -16.08 -7.69 0.22
N GLY A 171 -16.70 -6.64 -0.27
CA GLY A 171 -18.13 -6.65 -0.56
C GLY A 171 -18.54 -7.64 -1.64
N ALA A 172 -17.70 -7.83 -2.65
CA ALA A 172 -17.91 -8.84 -3.72
C ALA A 172 -17.73 -10.27 -3.20
N ILE A 173 -16.76 -10.51 -2.30
CA ILE A 173 -16.62 -11.78 -1.58
C ILE A 173 -17.89 -12.05 -0.75
N GLY A 174 -18.40 -11.06 -0.05
CA GLY A 174 -19.68 -11.16 0.68
C GLY A 174 -20.84 -11.51 -0.24
N ASP A 175 -20.88 -10.93 -1.46
CA ASP A 175 -21.89 -11.28 -2.46
C ASP A 175 -21.78 -12.74 -2.91
N ALA A 176 -20.54 -13.23 -3.15
CA ALA A 176 -20.30 -14.62 -3.51
C ALA A 176 -20.72 -15.59 -2.42
N PHE A 177 -20.35 -15.34 -1.15
CA PHE A 177 -20.79 -16.16 -0.02
C PHE A 177 -22.32 -16.19 0.15
N ALA A 178 -22.99 -15.06 -0.07
CA ALA A 178 -24.45 -15.03 -0.03
C ALA A 178 -25.09 -15.90 -1.12
N GLN A 179 -24.46 -16.04 -2.28
CA GLN A 179 -24.96 -16.88 -3.40
C GLN A 179 -24.77 -18.38 -3.16
N ILE A 180 -23.77 -18.77 -2.37
CA ILE A 180 -23.52 -20.18 -2.02
C ILE A 180 -24.11 -20.59 -0.67
N ASP A 181 -25.10 -19.80 -0.18
CA ASP A 181 -25.84 -20.05 1.05
C ASP A 181 -24.96 -20.13 2.31
N GLN A 182 -23.95 -19.23 2.37
CA GLN A 182 -23.10 -19.02 3.55
C GLN A 182 -23.34 -17.61 4.13
N PRO A 183 -24.47 -17.39 4.81
CA PRO A 183 -24.89 -16.07 5.21
C PRO A 183 -24.06 -15.47 6.35
N GLU A 184 -23.47 -16.27 7.22
CA GLU A 184 -22.61 -15.78 8.30
C GLU A 184 -21.32 -15.19 7.76
N GLU A 185 -20.70 -15.88 6.78
CA GLU A 185 -19.50 -15.42 6.08
C GLU A 185 -19.80 -14.17 5.26
N ALA A 186 -20.91 -14.17 4.52
CA ALA A 186 -21.36 -13.00 3.77
C ALA A 186 -21.55 -11.78 4.67
N TYR A 187 -22.17 -11.97 5.84
CA TYR A 187 -22.33 -10.92 6.83
C TYR A 187 -20.99 -10.37 7.32
N ALA A 188 -20.04 -11.25 7.64
CA ALA A 188 -18.71 -10.85 8.11
C ALA A 188 -17.97 -10.03 7.05
N TYR A 189 -18.03 -10.44 5.78
CA TYR A 189 -17.40 -9.72 4.68
C TYR A 189 -18.07 -8.37 4.38
N TYR A 190 -19.40 -8.24 4.48
CA TYR A 190 -20.06 -6.93 4.36
C TYR A 190 -19.69 -5.99 5.50
N VAL A 191 -19.53 -6.50 6.74
CA VAL A 191 -19.01 -5.71 7.85
C VAL A 191 -17.59 -5.26 7.57
N ALA A 192 -16.69 -6.17 7.17
CA ALA A 192 -15.33 -5.85 6.82
C ALA A 192 -15.23 -4.84 5.65
N ALA A 193 -16.17 -4.86 4.71
CA ALA A 193 -16.19 -3.95 3.58
C ALA A 193 -16.48 -2.49 4.01
N PHE A 194 -17.50 -2.23 4.82
CA PHE A 194 -17.77 -0.85 5.28
C PHE A 194 -16.78 -0.37 6.34
N GLU A 195 -16.12 -1.27 7.08
CA GLU A 195 -15.06 -0.93 8.01
C GLU A 195 -13.74 -0.59 7.29
N ALA A 196 -13.48 -1.21 6.14
CA ALA A 196 -12.30 -0.93 5.32
C ALA A 196 -12.34 0.48 4.71
N SER A 197 -13.51 1.01 4.40
CA SER A 197 -13.64 2.32 3.76
C SER A 197 -14.95 3.02 4.16
N ASP A 198 -14.81 4.03 5.01
CA ASP A 198 -15.92 4.88 5.48
C ASP A 198 -16.12 6.05 4.51
N ASN A 199 -16.81 5.80 3.39
CA ASN A 199 -17.08 6.79 2.36
C ASN A 199 -18.53 6.72 1.86
N SER A 200 -19.01 7.80 1.26
CA SER A 200 -20.37 7.90 0.75
C SER A 200 -20.69 7.03 -0.46
N PHE A 201 -19.67 6.45 -1.12
CA PHE A 201 -19.85 5.62 -2.31
C PHE A 201 -20.10 4.16 -1.97
N SER A 202 -19.30 3.55 -1.07
CA SER A 202 -19.36 2.12 -0.79
C SER A 202 -19.95 1.78 0.58
N ALA A 203 -19.69 2.61 1.62
CA ALA A 203 -20.11 2.30 2.98
C ALA A 203 -21.63 2.13 3.14
N PRO A 204 -22.50 3.01 2.62
CA PRO A 204 -23.96 2.83 2.79
C PRO A 204 -24.46 1.53 2.15
N LYS A 205 -23.91 1.12 0.99
CA LYS A 205 -24.25 -0.14 0.34
C LYS A 205 -23.95 -1.35 1.21
N TYR A 206 -22.76 -1.41 1.81
CA TYR A 206 -22.36 -2.56 2.62
C TYR A 206 -22.96 -2.53 4.03
N LEU A 207 -23.17 -1.35 4.62
CA LEU A 207 -23.99 -1.19 5.83
C LEU A 207 -25.41 -1.73 5.63
N PHE A 208 -26.02 -1.42 4.48
CA PHE A 208 -27.36 -1.89 4.17
C PHE A 208 -27.40 -3.42 3.99
N LYS A 209 -26.46 -3.99 3.23
CA LYS A 209 -26.35 -5.45 3.04
C LYS A 209 -26.10 -6.16 4.37
N ALA A 210 -25.16 -5.68 5.20
CA ALA A 210 -24.90 -6.20 6.53
C ALA A 210 -26.14 -6.07 7.45
N GLY A 211 -26.87 -4.96 7.36
CA GLY A 211 -28.10 -4.74 8.11
C GLY A 211 -29.20 -5.74 7.76
N ILE A 212 -29.47 -5.93 6.47
CA ILE A 212 -30.47 -6.90 5.99
C ILE A 212 -30.11 -8.33 6.41
N LEU A 213 -28.88 -8.73 6.13
CA LEU A 213 -28.44 -10.09 6.43
C LEU A 213 -28.31 -10.32 7.94
N GLY A 214 -27.80 -9.33 8.69
CA GLY A 214 -27.76 -9.36 10.16
C GLY A 214 -29.13 -9.54 10.78
N ALA A 215 -30.18 -8.84 10.28
CA ALA A 215 -31.54 -9.01 10.74
C ALA A 215 -32.07 -10.44 10.48
N SER A 216 -31.79 -11.01 9.31
CA SER A 216 -32.17 -12.41 9.00
C SER A 216 -31.46 -13.45 9.88
N LEU A 217 -30.23 -13.15 10.33
CA LEU A 217 -29.45 -13.96 11.26
C LEU A 217 -29.79 -13.69 12.74
N GLY A 218 -30.81 -12.90 13.02
CA GLY A 218 -31.21 -12.55 14.40
C GLY A 218 -30.30 -11.53 15.10
N LYS A 219 -29.34 -10.92 14.39
CA LYS A 219 -28.44 -9.87 14.89
C LYS A 219 -29.13 -8.49 14.88
N ASN A 220 -30.39 -8.42 15.40
CA ASN A 220 -31.29 -7.27 15.27
C ASN A 220 -30.70 -5.96 15.79
N SER A 221 -29.97 -6.01 16.90
CA SER A 221 -29.38 -4.82 17.52
C SER A 221 -28.26 -4.22 16.62
N ALA A 222 -27.43 -5.06 16.00
CA ALA A 222 -26.40 -4.63 15.06
C ALA A 222 -27.03 -4.09 13.76
N ALA A 223 -28.02 -4.79 13.22
CA ALA A 223 -28.75 -4.36 12.02
C ALA A 223 -29.38 -2.98 12.20
N LEU A 224 -30.06 -2.74 13.34
CA LEU A 224 -30.65 -1.44 13.68
C LEU A 224 -29.58 -0.33 13.73
N LYS A 225 -28.43 -0.62 14.35
CA LYS A 225 -27.30 0.32 14.40
C LYS A 225 -26.81 0.68 13.00
N TYR A 226 -26.70 -0.29 12.09
CA TYR A 226 -26.24 -0.04 10.72
C TYR A 226 -27.23 0.80 9.92
N PHE A 227 -28.52 0.52 10.03
CA PHE A 227 -29.57 1.33 9.37
C PHE A 227 -29.62 2.76 9.89
N LYS A 228 -29.54 2.96 11.21
CA LYS A 228 -29.49 4.31 11.81
C LYS A 228 -28.24 5.07 11.40
N ARG A 229 -27.10 4.37 11.22
CA ARG A 229 -25.87 4.99 10.69
C ARG A 229 -26.06 5.45 9.25
N ILE A 230 -26.73 4.67 8.38
CA ILE A 230 -27.02 5.10 7.01
C ILE A 230 -27.88 6.37 7.02
N GLU A 231 -28.93 6.40 7.84
CA GLU A 231 -29.84 7.55 7.95
C GLU A 231 -29.10 8.82 8.43
N ALA A 232 -28.18 8.68 9.40
CA ALA A 232 -27.47 9.80 10.00
C ALA A 232 -26.28 10.29 9.15
N ASP A 233 -25.44 9.37 8.68
CA ASP A 233 -24.14 9.69 8.08
C ASP A 233 -24.21 9.77 6.53
N TYR A 234 -25.19 9.10 5.90
CA TYR A 234 -25.33 9.01 4.44
C TYR A 234 -26.76 9.30 3.94
N PRO A 235 -27.38 10.42 4.35
CA PRO A 235 -28.79 10.71 4.04
C PRO A 235 -29.10 10.82 2.54
N GLU A 236 -28.10 11.16 1.72
CA GLU A 236 -28.22 11.29 0.26
C GLU A 236 -27.98 9.98 -0.50
N SER A 237 -27.67 8.87 0.19
CA SER A 237 -27.43 7.57 -0.46
C SER A 237 -28.75 6.93 -0.95
N ALA A 238 -28.67 6.09 -1.97
CA ALA A 238 -29.81 5.31 -2.43
C ALA A 238 -30.35 4.34 -1.37
N GLU A 239 -29.52 3.95 -0.43
CA GLU A 239 -29.84 3.09 0.71
C GLU A 239 -30.66 3.84 1.76
N ALA A 240 -30.40 5.13 2.01
CA ALA A 240 -31.12 5.94 2.99
C ALA A 240 -32.63 5.95 2.75
N ALA A 241 -33.07 5.97 1.49
CA ALA A 241 -34.48 5.90 1.17
C ALA A 241 -35.15 4.58 1.58
N LYS A 242 -34.38 3.53 1.89
CA LYS A 242 -34.88 2.17 2.19
C LYS A 242 -34.80 1.84 3.68
N VAL A 243 -34.02 2.59 4.47
CA VAL A 243 -33.76 2.19 5.88
C VAL A 243 -34.89 2.48 6.83
N ALA A 244 -35.72 3.49 6.60
CA ALA A 244 -36.82 3.85 7.50
C ALA A 244 -37.79 2.67 7.78
N VAL A 245 -38.10 1.88 6.74
CA VAL A 245 -38.93 0.69 6.86
C VAL A 245 -38.25 -0.39 7.70
N GLN A 246 -36.94 -0.58 7.51
CA GLN A 246 -36.15 -1.58 8.24
C GLN A 246 -36.00 -1.19 9.73
N ILE A 247 -35.76 0.09 10.01
CA ILE A 247 -35.73 0.64 11.38
C ILE A 247 -37.02 0.39 12.07
N GLY A 248 -38.15 0.83 11.49
CA GLY A 248 -39.47 0.65 12.07
C GLY A 248 -39.84 -0.83 12.32
N ARG A 249 -39.40 -1.74 11.44
CA ARG A 249 -39.59 -3.18 11.62
C ARG A 249 -38.78 -3.72 12.81
N LEU A 250 -37.52 -3.31 12.98
CA LEU A 250 -36.66 -3.82 14.06
C LEU A 250 -36.95 -3.20 15.41
N GLU A 251 -37.52 -1.98 15.49
CA GLU A 251 -37.90 -1.33 16.73
C GLU A 251 -39.19 -1.90 17.31
N ASN A 252 -39.97 -2.64 16.53
CA ASN A 252 -41.22 -3.28 16.95
C ASN A 252 -41.08 -4.80 17.20
N LEU A 253 -39.82 -5.34 17.20
CA LEU A 253 -39.52 -6.71 17.61
C LEU A 253 -39.14 -6.78 19.08
#